data_32de129e4190a570438f0361ece75e4b
#
_entry.id   32de129e4190a570438f0361ece75e4b
#
_cell.length_a   1.000
_cell.length_b   1.000
_cell.length_c   1.000
_cell.angle_alpha   90.00
_cell.angle_beta   90.00
_cell.angle_gamma   90.00
#
_symmetry.space_group_name_H-M   'P 1'
#
loop_
_entity.id
_entity.type
_entity.pdbx_description
1 polymer ?
#
loop_
_entity_poly.entity_id
_entity_poly.type
_entity_poly.pdbx_seq_one_letter_code
_entity_poly.pdbx_strand_id
1 'polypeptide(L)'
;DFVRHSRQHDRDSIIYITRQRRTVCSRLDPSSAGHAEQAVAANFDYVFIMQSLNHDLNLRRLDRYLTLAWQSGAQPVVLLTKADLNENWEAAADKVRAAALGVDVYAVSSKTGLGLDSVKQYLLPGKTIVFLGSSGGGKSSLLNALAGQEMMDTGAIREDDSRGRHTTTHRQLIRLSCGAMIIDTPGMRELGMWDVSSGLGEAFSDIEQYFPLCRFSDCQHKSEPGCAVNTAIENGELSRERWNSYLKLKNEAKYTENKNSYLRERQQLHKSWASRKKGNKKR
;
A
#
# COMPACT_ATOMS: atom_id res chain seq x y z
N ASP A 1 -3.06 16.74 -1.19
CA ASP A 1 -3.51 17.52 -2.38
C ASP A 1 -2.81 18.87 -2.47
N PHE A 2 -2.59 19.36 -3.68
CA PHE A 2 -2.16 20.74 -3.91
C PHE A 2 -3.40 21.62 -3.88
N VAL A 3 -3.47 22.53 -2.92
CA VAL A 3 -4.64 23.38 -2.73
C VAL A 3 -4.28 24.86 -2.80
N ARG A 4 -5.19 25.65 -3.33
CA ARG A 4 -5.16 27.10 -3.22
C ARG A 4 -6.16 27.51 -2.15
N HIS A 5 -5.70 28.26 -1.20
CA HIS A 5 -6.50 28.82 -0.14
C HIS A 5 -6.81 30.30 -0.42
N SER A 6 -8.08 30.69 -0.32
CA SER A 6 -8.50 32.09 -0.43
C SER A 6 -9.38 32.43 0.79
N ARG A 7 -9.04 33.48 1.53
CA ARG A 7 -9.88 34.04 2.59
C ARG A 7 -10.91 34.99 1.98
N GLN A 8 -12.18 34.73 2.24
CA GLN A 8 -13.25 35.63 1.80
C GLN A 8 -13.77 36.55 2.92
N HIS A 9 -13.69 36.13 4.18
CA HIS A 9 -14.03 36.90 5.39
C HIS A 9 -13.24 36.31 6.56
N ASP A 10 -13.24 36.96 7.71
CA ASP A 10 -12.43 36.56 8.89
C ASP A 10 -12.65 35.12 9.40
N ARG A 11 -13.69 34.43 8.96
CA ARG A 11 -14.02 33.06 9.38
C ARG A 11 -14.16 32.05 8.26
N ASP A 12 -14.28 32.48 7.01
CA ASP A 12 -14.54 31.58 5.88
C ASP A 12 -13.32 31.48 4.96
N SER A 13 -12.98 30.25 4.62
CA SER A 13 -11.90 29.94 3.70
C SER A 13 -12.38 29.01 2.60
N ILE A 14 -12.11 29.35 1.36
CA ILE A 14 -12.38 28.48 0.22
C ILE A 14 -11.10 27.76 -0.16
N ILE A 15 -11.16 26.44 -0.26
CA ILE A 15 -10.04 25.59 -0.65
C ILE A 15 -10.36 25.01 -2.02
N TYR A 16 -9.46 25.24 -2.98
CA TYR A 16 -9.53 24.67 -4.33
C TYR A 16 -8.41 23.68 -4.53
N ILE A 17 -8.70 22.50 -5.08
CA ILE A 17 -7.69 21.56 -5.54
C ILE A 17 -7.15 22.12 -6.86
N THR A 18 -5.86 22.47 -6.90
CA THR A 18 -5.26 23.17 -8.05
C THR A 18 -4.55 22.25 -9.03
N ARG A 19 -4.26 21.00 -8.64
CA ARG A 19 -3.56 20.01 -9.48
C ARG A 19 -4.21 18.65 -9.36
N GLN A 20 -4.24 17.91 -10.47
CA GLN A 20 -4.63 16.51 -10.48
C GLN A 20 -3.68 15.70 -9.59
N ARG A 21 -4.22 14.73 -8.88
CA ARG A 21 -3.44 13.78 -8.10
C ARG A 21 -2.62 12.90 -9.03
N ARG A 22 -1.29 12.79 -8.79
CA ARG A 22 -0.39 11.94 -9.55
C ARG A 22 -0.45 10.50 -9.07
N THR A 23 -0.42 10.34 -7.75
CA THR A 23 -0.43 9.06 -7.05
C THR A 23 -1.49 9.11 -5.97
N VAL A 24 -2.23 8.03 -5.76
CA VAL A 24 -3.29 7.97 -4.75
C VAL A 24 -3.26 6.61 -4.08
N CYS A 25 -3.23 6.61 -2.76
CA CYS A 25 -3.52 5.43 -1.96
C CYS A 25 -4.87 5.63 -1.28
N SER A 26 -5.79 4.69 -1.49
CA SER A 26 -7.16 4.79 -1.02
C SER A 26 -7.55 3.57 -0.19
N ARG A 27 -8.55 3.73 0.65
CA ARG A 27 -9.20 2.66 1.40
C ARG A 27 -10.70 2.74 1.29
N LEU A 28 -11.39 1.67 1.67
CA LEU A 28 -12.83 1.73 1.90
C LEU A 28 -13.15 2.69 3.04
N ASP A 29 -14.08 3.60 2.83
CA ASP A 29 -14.54 4.49 3.88
C ASP A 29 -15.42 3.71 4.87
N PRO A 30 -15.00 3.54 6.13
CA PRO A 30 -15.76 2.78 7.11
C PRO A 30 -17.11 3.43 7.44
N SER A 31 -17.23 4.75 7.28
CA SER A 31 -18.48 5.49 7.55
C SER A 31 -19.53 5.29 6.46
N SER A 32 -19.13 4.89 5.26
CA SER A 32 -20.01 4.69 4.10
C SER A 32 -20.52 3.25 3.96
N ALA A 33 -20.38 2.41 4.98
CA ALA A 33 -20.66 0.97 4.92
C ALA A 33 -19.93 0.25 3.76
N GLY A 34 -18.77 0.76 3.38
CA GLY A 34 -17.96 0.22 2.29
C GLY A 34 -18.41 0.67 0.88
N HIS A 35 -19.13 1.78 0.77
CA HIS A 35 -19.68 2.28 -0.49
C HIS A 35 -18.90 3.45 -1.09
N ALA A 36 -17.95 4.03 -0.36
CA ALA A 36 -17.14 5.13 -0.85
C ALA A 36 -15.65 4.86 -0.69
N GLU A 37 -14.88 5.42 -1.61
CA GLU A 37 -13.44 5.46 -1.57
C GLU A 37 -12.98 6.64 -0.73
N GLN A 38 -12.10 6.40 0.22
CA GLN A 38 -11.45 7.44 1.00
C GLN A 38 -9.97 7.50 0.63
N ALA A 39 -9.53 8.60 0.00
CA ALA A 39 -8.13 8.83 -0.23
C ALA A 39 -7.38 8.96 1.11
N VAL A 40 -6.37 8.14 1.30
CA VAL A 40 -5.54 8.10 2.51
C VAL A 40 -4.32 9.00 2.35
N ALA A 41 -3.66 8.92 1.20
CA ALA A 41 -2.55 9.75 0.81
C ALA A 41 -2.62 10.05 -0.69
N ALA A 42 -2.04 11.17 -1.12
CA ALA A 42 -1.95 11.54 -2.52
C ALA A 42 -0.67 12.32 -2.80
N ASN A 43 -0.20 12.28 -4.04
CA ASN A 43 0.98 13.02 -4.53
C ASN A 43 2.28 12.66 -3.81
N PHE A 44 2.51 11.37 -3.59
CA PHE A 44 3.77 10.82 -3.08
C PHE A 44 4.57 10.15 -4.20
N ASP A 45 5.88 10.08 -4.04
CA ASP A 45 6.80 9.50 -5.02
C ASP A 45 7.14 8.05 -4.66
N TYR A 46 7.32 7.76 -3.36
CA TYR A 46 7.75 6.47 -2.85
C TYR A 46 6.80 5.91 -1.80
N VAL A 47 6.66 4.59 -1.80
CA VAL A 47 5.98 3.85 -0.74
C VAL A 47 7.00 2.98 -0.02
N PHE A 48 7.33 3.31 1.22
CA PHE A 48 8.19 2.49 2.07
C PHE A 48 7.37 1.40 2.75
N ILE A 49 7.52 0.17 2.28
CA ILE A 49 6.85 -1.01 2.82
C ILE A 49 7.71 -1.58 3.94
N MET A 50 7.23 -1.47 5.18
CA MET A 50 7.97 -1.89 6.36
C MET A 50 7.57 -3.30 6.81
N GLN A 51 8.55 -4.18 6.92
CA GLN A 51 8.42 -5.53 7.49
C GLN A 51 9.45 -5.69 8.59
N SER A 52 9.02 -6.05 9.79
CA SER A 52 9.96 -6.26 10.89
C SER A 52 10.54 -7.67 10.86
N LEU A 53 11.87 -7.78 11.03
CA LEU A 53 12.61 -9.05 10.97
C LEU A 53 12.58 -9.86 12.29
N ASN A 54 11.96 -9.35 13.35
CA ASN A 54 11.85 -10.09 14.59
C ASN A 54 10.86 -11.28 14.48
N HIS A 55 9.54 -11.04 14.42
CA HIS A 55 8.51 -12.09 14.35
C HIS A 55 7.42 -11.78 13.32
N ASP A 56 7.57 -10.70 12.55
CA ASP A 56 6.48 -10.13 11.75
C ASP A 56 6.71 -10.23 10.22
N LEU A 57 7.75 -10.96 9.78
CA LEU A 57 7.99 -11.17 8.36
C LEU A 57 6.91 -12.07 7.76
N ASN A 58 6.11 -11.52 6.86
CA ASN A 58 5.00 -12.22 6.21
C ASN A 58 4.93 -11.86 4.72
N LEU A 59 5.38 -12.79 3.86
CA LEU A 59 5.43 -12.60 2.42
C LEU A 59 4.06 -12.35 1.79
N ARG A 60 2.99 -12.98 2.28
CA ARG A 60 1.62 -12.75 1.77
C ARG A 60 1.13 -11.32 2.06
N ARG A 61 1.53 -10.77 3.21
CA ARG A 61 1.25 -9.37 3.53
C ARG A 61 2.10 -8.43 2.69
N LEU A 62 3.35 -8.80 2.42
CA LEU A 62 4.23 -8.08 1.50
C LEU A 62 3.62 -8.01 0.10
N ASP A 63 3.17 -9.15 -0.46
CA ASP A 63 2.50 -9.20 -1.77
C ASP A 63 1.34 -8.21 -1.85
N ARG A 64 0.52 -8.15 -0.80
CA ARG A 64 -0.59 -7.20 -0.71
C ARG A 64 -0.12 -5.74 -0.71
N TYR A 65 0.92 -5.42 0.06
CA TYR A 65 1.45 -4.06 0.10
C TYR A 65 2.11 -3.66 -1.21
N LEU A 66 2.82 -4.57 -1.88
CA LEU A 66 3.40 -4.33 -3.20
C LEU A 66 2.30 -4.04 -4.23
N THR A 67 1.24 -4.85 -4.25
CA THR A 67 0.10 -4.63 -5.15
C THR A 67 -0.53 -3.25 -4.93
N LEU A 68 -0.74 -2.84 -3.68
CA LEU A 68 -1.29 -1.52 -3.35
C LEU A 68 -0.33 -0.37 -3.72
N ALA A 69 0.97 -0.56 -3.53
CA ALA A 69 1.98 0.43 -3.86
C ALA A 69 2.05 0.66 -5.38
N TRP A 70 2.14 -0.41 -6.17
CA TRP A 70 2.11 -0.32 -7.63
C TRP A 70 0.82 0.30 -8.16
N GLN A 71 -0.31 -0.12 -7.63
CA GLN A 71 -1.60 0.46 -8.01
C GLN A 71 -1.68 1.96 -7.73
N SER A 72 -1.04 2.44 -6.68
CA SER A 72 -1.02 3.88 -6.36
C SER A 72 -0.28 4.71 -7.41
N GLY A 73 0.52 4.09 -8.28
CA GLY A 73 1.39 4.74 -9.25
C GLY A 73 2.72 5.25 -8.66
N ALA A 74 3.03 4.91 -7.40
CA ALA A 74 4.29 5.27 -6.76
C ALA A 74 5.26 4.09 -6.77
N GLN A 75 6.55 4.39 -6.62
CA GLN A 75 7.60 3.38 -6.57
C GLN A 75 7.66 2.74 -5.17
N PRO A 76 7.50 1.40 -5.04
CA PRO A 76 7.69 0.71 -3.78
C PRO A 76 9.16 0.55 -3.43
N VAL A 77 9.44 0.57 -2.13
CA VAL A 77 10.75 0.22 -1.54
C VAL A 77 10.46 -0.60 -0.29
N VAL A 78 11.06 -1.76 -0.16
CA VAL A 78 10.86 -2.64 1.00
C VAL A 78 11.96 -2.40 2.03
N LEU A 79 11.54 -2.11 3.26
CA LEU A 79 12.43 -1.90 4.40
C LEU A 79 12.24 -3.02 5.43
N LEU A 80 13.25 -3.88 5.57
CA LEU A 80 13.29 -4.93 6.57
C LEU A 80 13.88 -4.36 7.85
N THR A 81 13.01 -3.95 8.76
CA THR A 81 13.38 -3.23 9.97
C THR A 81 13.82 -4.16 11.10
N LYS A 82 14.51 -3.59 12.10
CA LYS A 82 15.04 -4.33 13.26
C LYS A 82 16.00 -5.45 12.86
N ALA A 83 16.83 -5.19 11.84
CA ALA A 83 17.82 -6.15 11.37
C ALA A 83 18.82 -6.54 12.46
N ASP A 84 19.05 -5.68 13.44
CA ASP A 84 19.86 -5.94 14.63
C ASP A 84 19.31 -7.03 15.57
N LEU A 85 18.04 -7.41 15.42
CA LEU A 85 17.41 -8.48 16.21
C LEU A 85 17.35 -9.84 15.50
N ASN A 86 17.91 -9.94 14.29
CA ASN A 86 17.88 -11.19 13.51
C ASN A 86 19.27 -11.47 12.92
N GLU A 87 19.95 -12.46 13.49
CA GLU A 87 21.29 -12.89 13.03
C GLU A 87 21.30 -13.36 11.56
N ASN A 88 20.17 -13.90 11.07
CA ASN A 88 20.02 -14.40 9.70
C ASN A 88 19.26 -13.41 8.79
N TRP A 89 19.42 -12.11 9.03
CA TRP A 89 18.68 -11.09 8.26
C TRP A 89 18.99 -11.11 6.76
N GLU A 90 20.18 -11.54 6.35
CA GLU A 90 20.59 -11.66 4.94
C GLU A 90 19.74 -12.70 4.20
N ALA A 91 19.60 -13.90 4.79
CA ALA A 91 18.75 -14.94 4.21
C ALA A 91 17.26 -14.55 4.17
N ALA A 92 16.81 -13.78 5.15
CA ALA A 92 15.45 -13.22 5.14
C ALA A 92 15.29 -12.16 4.04
N ALA A 93 16.30 -11.32 3.82
CA ALA A 93 16.31 -10.33 2.77
C ALA A 93 16.31 -10.99 1.37
N ASP A 94 17.04 -12.08 1.17
CA ASP A 94 17.05 -12.81 -0.10
C ASP A 94 15.69 -13.43 -0.42
N LYS A 95 15.01 -13.99 0.57
CA LYS A 95 13.60 -14.46 0.40
C LYS A 95 12.65 -13.35 -0.01
N VAL A 96 12.84 -12.16 0.56
CA VAL A 96 12.01 -10.99 0.22
C VAL A 96 12.36 -10.48 -1.18
N ARG A 97 13.63 -10.40 -1.56
CA ARG A 97 14.07 -10.02 -2.93
C ARG A 97 13.49 -10.95 -3.98
N ALA A 98 13.48 -12.25 -3.71
CA ALA A 98 12.87 -13.23 -4.61
C ALA A 98 11.36 -13.06 -4.79
N ALA A 99 10.66 -12.53 -3.76
CA ALA A 99 9.22 -12.26 -3.82
C ALA A 99 8.88 -10.86 -4.34
N ALA A 100 9.79 -9.89 -4.22
CA ALA A 100 9.61 -8.49 -4.58
C ALA A 100 10.44 -8.11 -5.81
N LEU A 101 10.19 -8.77 -6.94
CA LEU A 101 10.94 -8.54 -8.18
C LEU A 101 10.81 -7.09 -8.66
N GLY A 102 11.95 -6.52 -9.06
CA GLY A 102 12.01 -5.13 -9.53
C GLY A 102 11.83 -4.08 -8.43
N VAL A 103 11.88 -4.48 -7.15
CA VAL A 103 11.71 -3.60 -6.00
C VAL A 103 12.99 -3.60 -5.16
N ASP A 104 13.44 -2.42 -4.76
CA ASP A 104 14.58 -2.28 -3.88
C ASP A 104 14.24 -2.79 -2.46
N VAL A 105 15.13 -3.64 -1.90
CA VAL A 105 14.95 -4.27 -0.58
C VAL A 105 16.17 -3.98 0.29
N TYR A 106 15.96 -3.28 1.40
CA TYR A 106 17.01 -2.91 2.35
C TYR A 106 16.72 -3.46 3.75
N ALA A 107 17.72 -4.10 4.35
CA ALA A 107 17.70 -4.41 5.77
C ALA A 107 18.20 -3.18 6.55
N VAL A 108 17.43 -2.74 7.54
CA VAL A 108 17.71 -1.51 8.28
C VAL A 108 17.57 -1.71 9.79
N SER A 109 18.39 -1.00 10.54
CA SER A 109 18.24 -0.86 11.99
C SER A 109 18.35 0.60 12.40
N SER A 110 17.29 1.14 12.97
CA SER A 110 17.30 2.48 13.54
C SER A 110 18.18 2.58 14.78
N LYS A 111 18.49 1.45 15.42
CA LYS A 111 19.30 1.38 16.63
C LYS A 111 20.80 1.42 16.33
N THR A 112 21.25 0.67 15.32
CA THR A 112 22.67 0.54 14.97
C THR A 112 23.08 1.42 13.79
N GLY A 113 22.12 1.99 13.06
CA GLY A 113 22.37 2.74 11.82
C GLY A 113 22.54 1.87 10.59
N LEU A 114 22.49 0.53 10.72
CA LEU A 114 22.62 -0.39 9.59
C LEU A 114 21.63 -0.03 8.47
N GLY A 115 22.12 0.06 7.24
CA GLY A 115 21.33 0.25 6.02
C GLY A 115 20.67 1.63 5.86
N LEU A 116 20.77 2.55 6.84
CA LEU A 116 20.11 3.86 6.76
C LEU A 116 20.62 4.71 5.60
N ASP A 117 21.92 4.63 5.28
CA ASP A 117 22.47 5.42 4.18
C ASP A 117 21.91 5.02 2.82
N SER A 118 21.63 3.72 2.62
CA SER A 118 20.95 3.24 1.41
C SER A 118 19.51 3.78 1.30
N VAL A 119 18.85 4.02 2.42
CA VAL A 119 17.50 4.61 2.43
C VAL A 119 17.52 6.11 2.15
N LYS A 120 18.57 6.81 2.58
CA LYS A 120 18.71 8.26 2.40
C LYS A 120 18.69 8.69 0.93
N GLN A 121 19.06 7.82 -0.01
CA GLN A 121 19.01 8.14 -1.44
C GLN A 121 17.61 8.50 -1.96
N TYR A 122 16.55 8.09 -1.27
CA TYR A 122 15.16 8.43 -1.59
C TYR A 122 14.70 9.73 -0.95
N LEU A 123 15.45 10.25 0.04
CA LEU A 123 15.12 11.46 0.79
C LEU A 123 15.61 12.72 0.08
N LEU A 124 15.21 12.89 -1.17
CA LEU A 124 15.60 14.03 -1.98
C LEU A 124 14.64 15.21 -1.77
N PRO A 125 15.13 16.47 -1.92
CA PRO A 125 14.28 17.64 -1.81
C PRO A 125 13.08 17.58 -2.75
N GLY A 126 11.89 17.87 -2.22
CA GLY A 126 10.63 17.84 -2.98
C GLY A 126 10.03 16.46 -3.20
N LYS A 127 10.71 15.37 -2.81
CA LYS A 127 10.15 14.02 -2.84
C LYS A 127 9.29 13.76 -1.61
N THR A 128 8.21 13.01 -1.81
CA THR A 128 7.26 12.67 -0.76
C THR A 128 7.19 11.16 -0.60
N ILE A 129 7.27 10.69 0.64
CA ILE A 129 7.29 9.28 1.01
C ILE A 129 6.08 8.96 1.89
N VAL A 130 5.48 7.80 1.65
CA VAL A 130 4.41 7.22 2.50
C VAL A 130 4.91 5.91 3.09
N PHE A 131 4.61 5.66 4.36
CA PHE A 131 4.93 4.40 5.01
C PHE A 131 3.74 3.43 5.01
N LEU A 132 3.97 2.19 4.56
CA LEU A 132 3.07 1.05 4.71
C LEU A 132 3.70 0.01 5.64
N GLY A 133 2.94 -0.52 6.58
CA GLY A 133 3.46 -1.57 7.47
C GLY A 133 2.62 -1.77 8.71
N SER A 134 2.91 -2.86 9.44
CA SER A 134 2.25 -3.17 10.70
C SER A 134 2.65 -2.19 11.82
N SER A 135 1.83 -2.09 12.86
CA SER A 135 2.22 -1.40 14.09
C SER A 135 3.38 -2.12 14.75
N GLY A 136 4.20 -1.35 15.42
CA GLY A 136 5.41 -1.91 16.00
C GLY A 136 6.47 -2.26 14.97
N GLY A 137 6.23 -2.02 13.66
CA GLY A 137 7.21 -2.19 12.59
C GLY A 137 8.41 -1.25 12.64
N GLY A 138 8.46 -0.32 13.61
CA GLY A 138 9.59 0.60 13.79
C GLY A 138 9.50 1.89 12.98
N LYS A 139 8.32 2.29 12.52
CA LYS A 139 8.13 3.51 11.70
C LYS A 139 8.65 4.76 12.40
N SER A 140 8.19 5.06 13.63
CA SER A 140 8.60 6.26 14.38
C SER A 140 10.11 6.25 14.65
N SER A 141 10.68 5.10 15.04
CA SER A 141 12.12 4.96 15.26
C SER A 141 12.93 5.17 13.98
N LEU A 142 12.46 4.63 12.84
CA LEU A 142 13.11 4.83 11.55
C LEU A 142 13.03 6.28 11.11
N LEU A 143 11.88 6.94 11.30
CA LEU A 143 11.71 8.34 10.95
C LEU A 143 12.65 9.24 11.76
N ASN A 144 12.74 9.02 13.08
CA ASN A 144 13.66 9.75 13.94
C ASN A 144 15.13 9.54 13.54
N ALA A 145 15.51 8.29 13.21
CA ALA A 145 16.86 7.98 12.76
C ALA A 145 17.19 8.64 11.40
N LEU A 146 16.26 8.70 10.47
CA LEU A 146 16.43 9.35 9.16
C LEU A 146 16.43 10.89 9.29
N ALA A 147 15.67 11.43 10.24
CA ALA A 147 15.63 12.87 10.52
C ALA A 147 16.84 13.37 11.31
N GLY A 148 17.56 12.47 12.00
CA GLY A 148 18.65 12.80 12.91
C GLY A 148 18.20 13.54 14.19
N GLN A 149 16.92 13.51 14.50
CA GLN A 149 16.31 14.15 15.68
C GLN A 149 15.00 13.46 16.07
N GLU A 150 14.58 13.59 17.30
CA GLU A 150 13.28 13.08 17.75
C GLU A 150 12.13 13.94 17.20
N MET A 151 11.51 13.46 16.13
CA MET A 151 10.34 14.09 15.51
C MET A 151 9.02 13.41 15.91
N MET A 152 9.10 12.17 16.38
CA MET A 152 7.94 11.36 16.78
C MET A 152 8.23 10.63 18.08
N ASP A 153 7.22 10.58 18.96
CA ASP A 153 7.28 9.79 20.18
C ASP A 153 7.46 8.30 19.85
N THR A 154 8.55 7.73 20.29
CA THR A 154 8.79 6.29 20.26
C THR A 154 8.27 5.70 21.58
N GLY A 155 6.95 5.58 21.71
CA GLY A 155 6.35 4.95 22.90
C GLY A 155 6.85 3.51 23.03
N ALA A 156 7.33 3.14 24.23
CA ALA A 156 7.70 1.78 24.57
C ALA A 156 6.51 0.85 24.26
N ILE A 157 6.75 -0.15 23.42
CA ILE A 157 5.79 -1.23 23.17
C ILE A 157 5.61 -1.93 24.52
N ARG A 158 4.47 -1.73 25.18
CA ARG A 158 4.07 -2.59 26.28
C ARG A 158 3.75 -3.95 25.66
N GLU A 159 4.53 -4.96 26.05
CA GLU A 159 4.43 -6.35 25.55
C GLU A 159 3.05 -6.98 25.79
N ASP A 160 2.22 -6.37 26.62
CA ASP A 160 0.95 -6.93 27.08
C ASP A 160 -0.33 -6.35 26.46
N ASP A 161 -0.24 -5.42 25.49
CA ASP A 161 -1.45 -4.81 24.94
C ASP A 161 -1.55 -5.00 23.42
N SER A 162 -2.13 -6.14 23.02
CA SER A 162 -2.49 -6.44 21.61
C SER A 162 -3.54 -5.46 21.04
N ARG A 163 -3.98 -4.47 21.83
CA ARG A 163 -4.86 -3.36 21.45
C ARG A 163 -4.16 -2.02 21.71
N GLY A 164 -3.03 -1.80 21.03
CA GLY A 164 -2.29 -0.54 21.12
C GLY A 164 -3.16 0.66 20.75
N ARG A 165 -3.43 1.50 21.72
CA ARG A 165 -4.02 2.83 21.54
C ARG A 165 -3.04 3.62 20.69
N HIS A 166 -3.38 3.89 19.43
CA HIS A 166 -2.58 4.72 18.55
C HIS A 166 -2.48 6.14 19.12
N THR A 167 -1.29 6.57 19.40
CA THR A 167 -1.01 7.94 19.91
C THR A 167 -1.24 8.99 18.81
N THR A 168 -1.24 8.61 17.54
CA THR A 168 -1.42 9.54 16.42
C THR A 168 -2.79 9.32 15.76
N THR A 169 -3.75 10.18 16.08
CA THR A 169 -5.09 10.18 15.46
C THR A 169 -5.16 11.03 14.19
N HIS A 170 -4.15 11.85 13.93
CA HIS A 170 -4.13 12.80 12.81
C HIS A 170 -3.10 12.44 11.76
N ARG A 171 -3.45 12.66 10.47
CA ARG A 171 -2.50 12.56 9.37
C ARG A 171 -1.57 13.77 9.44
N GLN A 172 -0.28 13.52 9.36
CA GLN A 172 0.73 14.58 9.42
C GLN A 172 1.59 14.55 8.15
N LEU A 173 1.92 15.73 7.64
CA LEU A 173 2.94 15.94 6.63
C LEU A 173 4.18 16.50 7.34
N ILE A 174 5.23 15.71 7.38
CA ILE A 174 6.48 16.03 8.06
C ILE A 174 7.51 16.40 7.00
N ARG A 175 8.12 17.57 7.13
CA ARG A 175 9.23 17.99 6.27
C ARG A 175 10.55 17.74 6.97
N LEU A 176 11.41 16.95 6.33
CA LEU A 176 12.76 16.70 6.81
C LEU A 176 13.71 17.88 6.48
N SER A 177 14.82 17.97 7.19
CA SER A 177 15.88 18.97 6.96
C SER A 177 16.46 18.92 5.55
N CYS A 178 16.54 17.73 4.96
CA CYS A 178 16.95 17.52 3.57
C CYS A 178 15.92 18.00 2.52
N GLY A 179 14.74 18.46 2.95
CA GLY A 179 13.66 18.93 2.06
C GLY A 179 12.74 17.84 1.52
N ALA A 180 12.95 16.58 1.87
CA ALA A 180 11.99 15.51 1.63
C ALA A 180 10.78 15.64 2.56
N MET A 181 9.65 15.09 2.13
CA MET A 181 8.40 15.10 2.89
C MET A 181 7.96 13.68 3.22
N ILE A 182 7.42 13.50 4.40
CA ILE A 182 6.87 12.22 4.84
C ILE A 182 5.39 12.41 5.20
N ILE A 183 4.52 11.58 4.64
CA ILE A 183 3.12 11.51 5.04
C ILE A 183 2.99 10.40 6.07
N ASP A 184 2.75 10.77 7.33
CA ASP A 184 2.39 9.82 8.37
C ASP A 184 0.87 9.62 8.39
N THR A 185 0.47 8.42 8.09
CA THR A 185 -0.94 8.02 8.07
C THR A 185 -1.18 6.94 9.11
N PRO A 186 -1.79 7.27 10.26
CA PRO A 186 -2.17 6.27 11.25
C PRO A 186 -3.21 5.31 10.64
N GLY A 187 -3.11 4.03 10.98
CA GLY A 187 -4.11 3.03 10.57
C GLY A 187 -3.99 2.49 9.14
N MET A 188 -2.86 2.69 8.44
CA MET A 188 -2.60 2.07 7.13
C MET A 188 -2.41 0.53 7.18
N ARG A 189 -2.65 -0.10 8.33
CA ARG A 189 -2.64 -1.56 8.51
C ARG A 189 -3.78 -2.28 7.77
N GLU A 190 -4.93 -1.63 7.71
CA GLU A 190 -6.18 -2.16 7.18
C GLU A 190 -6.55 -1.47 5.87
N LEU A 191 -5.58 -1.35 4.96
CA LEU A 191 -5.90 -0.98 3.59
C LEU A 191 -6.70 -2.13 3.00
N GLY A 192 -8.02 -2.02 3.09
CA GLY A 192 -8.91 -2.81 2.28
C GLY A 192 -8.55 -2.57 0.82
N MET A 193 -8.40 -3.65 0.06
CA MET A 193 -8.12 -3.54 -1.35
C MET A 193 -9.34 -2.92 -2.04
N TRP A 194 -9.19 -1.69 -2.48
CA TRP A 194 -10.13 -1.04 -3.38
C TRP A 194 -9.52 -1.12 -4.77
N ASP A 195 -10.11 -1.83 -5.70
CA ASP A 195 -9.67 -1.97 -7.08
C ASP A 195 -8.13 -2.15 -7.24
N VAL A 196 -7.64 -3.37 -7.07
CA VAL A 196 -6.19 -3.69 -7.15
C VAL A 196 -5.80 -4.36 -8.46
N SER A 197 -6.67 -4.34 -9.45
CA SER A 197 -6.46 -5.05 -10.72
C SER A 197 -5.20 -4.60 -11.46
N SER A 198 -4.92 -3.29 -11.49
CA SER A 198 -3.75 -2.75 -12.18
C SER A 198 -2.42 -3.02 -11.47
N GLY A 199 -2.40 -3.01 -10.13
CA GLY A 199 -1.18 -3.27 -9.36
C GLY A 199 -0.82 -4.76 -9.25
N LEU A 200 -1.77 -5.65 -9.55
CA LEU A 200 -1.55 -7.09 -9.43
C LEU A 200 -0.55 -7.59 -10.47
N GLY A 201 -0.65 -7.13 -11.72
CA GLY A 201 0.26 -7.51 -12.79
C GLY A 201 1.71 -7.14 -12.50
N GLU A 202 1.94 -5.93 -12.01
CA GLU A 202 3.29 -5.48 -11.63
C GLU A 202 3.86 -6.29 -10.45
N ALA A 203 3.05 -6.51 -9.40
CA ALA A 203 3.48 -7.25 -8.22
C ALA A 203 3.73 -8.74 -8.49
N PHE A 204 3.11 -9.31 -9.52
CA PHE A 204 3.20 -10.72 -9.90
C PHE A 204 3.63 -10.92 -11.36
N SER A 205 4.47 -10.03 -11.87
CA SER A 205 5.03 -10.13 -13.22
C SER A 205 5.77 -11.44 -13.46
N ASP A 206 6.37 -12.00 -12.40
CA ASP A 206 6.99 -13.34 -12.37
C ASP A 206 6.00 -14.48 -12.68
N ILE A 207 4.73 -14.29 -12.44
CA ILE A 207 3.66 -15.26 -12.77
C ILE A 207 3.05 -14.92 -14.13
N GLU A 208 2.70 -13.66 -14.36
CA GLU A 208 1.94 -13.26 -15.55
C GLU A 208 2.75 -13.44 -16.84
N GLN A 209 4.09 -13.47 -16.78
CA GLN A 209 4.95 -13.81 -17.92
C GLN A 209 4.67 -15.19 -18.53
N TYR A 210 4.13 -16.14 -17.75
CA TYR A 210 3.76 -17.48 -18.26
C TYR A 210 2.43 -17.52 -18.99
N PHE A 211 1.53 -16.54 -18.80
CA PHE A 211 0.18 -16.58 -19.39
C PHE A 211 0.17 -16.62 -20.90
N PRO A 212 0.98 -15.81 -21.62
CA PRO A 212 1.05 -15.87 -23.08
C PRO A 212 1.65 -17.17 -23.62
N LEU A 213 2.35 -17.93 -22.77
CA LEU A 213 3.02 -19.19 -23.15
C LEU A 213 2.10 -20.41 -23.03
N CYS A 214 0.89 -20.25 -22.50
CA CYS A 214 -0.09 -21.31 -22.42
C CYS A 214 -0.58 -21.72 -23.83
N ARG A 215 -0.86 -23.01 -24.00
CA ARG A 215 -1.37 -23.53 -25.25
C ARG A 215 -2.71 -22.91 -25.69
N PHE A 216 -3.57 -22.57 -24.72
CA PHE A 216 -4.88 -21.98 -24.96
C PHE A 216 -4.92 -20.55 -24.47
N SER A 217 -5.47 -19.65 -25.28
CA SER A 217 -5.59 -18.21 -24.92
C SER A 217 -6.54 -17.93 -23.77
N ASP A 218 -7.50 -18.84 -23.52
CA ASP A 218 -8.48 -18.79 -22.44
C ASP A 218 -8.15 -19.71 -21.26
N CYS A 219 -6.87 -20.12 -21.13
CA CYS A 219 -6.39 -21.01 -20.08
C CYS A 219 -6.73 -20.46 -18.68
N GLN A 220 -7.40 -21.30 -17.88
CA GLN A 220 -7.73 -20.96 -16.49
C GLN A 220 -6.64 -21.39 -15.49
N HIS A 221 -5.55 -22.02 -15.99
CA HIS A 221 -4.39 -22.52 -15.23
C HIS A 221 -4.77 -23.54 -14.12
N LYS A 222 -5.82 -24.35 -14.39
CA LYS A 222 -6.26 -25.41 -13.45
C LYS A 222 -5.68 -26.76 -13.82
N SER A 223 -6.16 -27.36 -14.90
CA SER A 223 -5.79 -28.70 -15.36
C SER A 223 -5.67 -28.78 -16.87
N GLU A 224 -5.60 -27.66 -17.56
CA GLU A 224 -5.52 -27.61 -19.01
C GLU A 224 -4.18 -28.18 -19.50
N PRO A 225 -4.19 -29.05 -20.52
CA PRO A 225 -2.96 -29.59 -21.08
C PRO A 225 -2.14 -28.51 -21.79
N GLY A 226 -0.84 -28.45 -21.50
CA GLY A 226 0.04 -27.41 -22.04
C GLY A 226 -0.12 -26.05 -21.35
N CYS A 227 -0.54 -26.05 -20.09
CA CYS A 227 -0.54 -24.85 -19.25
C CYS A 227 0.89 -24.51 -18.78
N ALA A 228 1.44 -23.37 -19.23
CA ALA A 228 2.78 -22.95 -18.90
C ALA A 228 2.97 -22.67 -17.39
N VAL A 229 1.94 -22.17 -16.72
CA VAL A 229 1.97 -21.93 -15.27
C VAL A 229 2.12 -23.26 -14.50
N ASN A 230 1.34 -24.28 -14.85
CA ASN A 230 1.46 -25.58 -14.19
C ASN A 230 2.82 -26.24 -14.47
N THR A 231 3.32 -26.14 -15.70
CA THR A 231 4.65 -26.61 -16.07
C THR A 231 5.74 -25.90 -15.26
N ALA A 232 5.68 -24.57 -15.10
CA ALA A 232 6.62 -23.81 -14.31
C ALA A 232 6.58 -24.22 -12.82
N ILE A 233 5.41 -24.56 -12.29
CA ILE A 233 5.27 -25.07 -10.91
C ILE A 233 5.87 -26.48 -10.78
N GLU A 234 5.63 -27.35 -11.74
CA GLU A 234 6.17 -28.72 -11.75
C GLU A 234 7.70 -28.74 -11.87
N ASN A 235 8.26 -27.81 -12.66
CA ASN A 235 9.71 -27.64 -12.83
C ASN A 235 10.37 -26.92 -11.63
N GLY A 236 9.60 -26.38 -10.69
CA GLY A 236 10.14 -25.60 -9.56
C GLY A 236 10.56 -24.17 -9.89
N GLU A 237 10.26 -23.68 -11.10
CA GLU A 237 10.52 -22.29 -11.53
C GLU A 237 9.57 -21.31 -10.83
N LEU A 238 8.35 -21.76 -10.53
CA LEU A 238 7.34 -21.01 -9.79
C LEU A 238 6.88 -21.82 -8.56
N SER A 239 6.93 -21.21 -7.37
CA SER A 239 6.46 -21.93 -6.17
C SER A 239 4.93 -21.98 -6.11
N ARG A 240 4.41 -23.09 -5.58
CA ARG A 240 2.95 -23.26 -5.37
C ARG A 240 2.38 -22.21 -4.41
N GLU A 241 3.15 -21.81 -3.40
CA GLU A 241 2.78 -20.79 -2.43
C GLU A 241 2.62 -19.42 -3.12
N ARG A 242 3.52 -19.07 -4.03
CA ARG A 242 3.48 -17.82 -4.81
C ARG A 242 2.24 -17.78 -5.72
N TRP A 243 1.97 -18.88 -6.42
CA TRP A 243 0.76 -19.04 -7.23
C TRP A 243 -0.53 -18.90 -6.40
N ASN A 244 -0.59 -19.54 -5.21
CA ASN A 244 -1.73 -19.44 -4.33
C ASN A 244 -1.94 -18.01 -3.78
N SER A 245 -0.85 -17.27 -3.54
CA SER A 245 -0.92 -15.86 -3.14
C SER A 245 -1.55 -15.00 -4.24
N TYR A 246 -1.10 -15.17 -5.49
CA TYR A 246 -1.68 -14.52 -6.66
C TYR A 246 -3.19 -14.79 -6.80
N LEU A 247 -3.59 -16.07 -6.78
CA LEU A 247 -5.00 -16.46 -6.91
C LEU A 247 -5.87 -15.84 -5.82
N LYS A 248 -5.38 -15.82 -4.59
CA LYS A 248 -6.10 -15.21 -3.47
C LYS A 248 -6.32 -13.72 -3.69
N LEU A 249 -5.27 -12.98 -4.04
CA LEU A 249 -5.37 -11.53 -4.28
C LEU A 249 -6.22 -11.21 -5.51
N LYS A 250 -6.10 -11.99 -6.59
CA LYS A 250 -6.95 -11.89 -7.77
C LYS A 250 -8.43 -12.08 -7.46
N ASN A 251 -8.77 -13.07 -6.63
CA ASN A 251 -10.14 -13.32 -6.22
C ASN A 251 -10.67 -12.20 -5.30
N GLU A 252 -9.85 -11.68 -4.39
CA GLU A 252 -10.21 -10.54 -3.55
C GLU A 252 -10.46 -9.28 -4.40
N ALA A 253 -9.60 -9.00 -5.39
CA ALA A 253 -9.77 -7.91 -6.34
C ALA A 253 -11.11 -8.02 -7.11
N LYS A 254 -11.36 -9.18 -7.70
CA LYS A 254 -12.59 -9.46 -8.45
C LYS A 254 -13.86 -9.34 -7.59
N TYR A 255 -13.80 -9.81 -6.34
CA TYR A 255 -14.92 -9.66 -5.40
C TYR A 255 -15.21 -8.18 -5.10
N THR A 256 -14.17 -7.39 -4.89
CA THR A 256 -14.29 -5.96 -4.60
C THR A 256 -14.83 -5.19 -5.81
N GLU A 257 -14.36 -5.51 -7.02
CA GLU A 257 -14.83 -4.92 -8.27
C GLU A 257 -16.33 -5.20 -8.51
N ASN A 258 -16.75 -6.46 -8.39
CA ASN A 258 -18.15 -6.86 -8.53
C ASN A 258 -19.05 -6.19 -7.50
N LYS A 259 -18.61 -6.11 -6.24
CA LYS A 259 -19.34 -5.40 -5.19
C LYS A 259 -19.46 -3.91 -5.52
N ASN A 260 -18.41 -3.30 -6.03
CA ASN A 260 -18.39 -1.90 -6.38
C ASN A 260 -19.30 -1.58 -7.58
N SER A 261 -19.31 -2.42 -8.62
CA SER A 261 -20.20 -2.25 -9.76
C SER A 261 -21.66 -2.32 -9.33
N TYR A 262 -22.04 -3.33 -8.55
CA TYR A 262 -23.38 -3.46 -7.98
C TYR A 262 -23.80 -2.24 -7.16
N LEU A 263 -22.89 -1.71 -6.35
CA LEU A 263 -23.17 -0.54 -5.51
C LEU A 263 -23.30 0.75 -6.34
N ARG A 264 -22.49 0.92 -7.38
CA ARG A 264 -22.62 2.05 -8.33
C ARG A 264 -23.96 2.04 -9.05
N GLU A 265 -24.39 0.88 -9.56
CA GLU A 265 -25.71 0.71 -10.19
C GLU A 265 -26.85 1.05 -9.23
N ARG A 266 -26.79 0.56 -8.00
CA ARG A 266 -27.79 0.86 -6.96
C ARG A 266 -27.86 2.36 -6.62
N GLN A 267 -26.72 3.04 -6.53
CA GLN A 267 -26.68 4.50 -6.32
C GLN A 267 -27.28 5.27 -7.50
N GLN A 268 -27.00 4.87 -8.72
CA GLN A 268 -27.57 5.48 -9.93
C GLN A 268 -29.10 5.32 -9.95
N LEU A 269 -29.61 4.14 -9.63
CA LEU A 269 -31.03 3.88 -9.48
C LEU A 269 -31.66 4.79 -8.42
N HIS A 270 -31.04 4.90 -7.24
CA HIS A 270 -31.55 5.80 -6.18
C HIS A 270 -31.56 7.28 -6.61
N LYS A 271 -30.53 7.75 -7.30
CA LYS A 271 -30.49 9.12 -7.84
C LYS A 271 -31.59 9.37 -8.88
N SER A 272 -31.84 8.40 -9.77
CA SER A 272 -32.88 8.48 -10.80
C SER A 272 -34.29 8.51 -10.16
N TRP A 273 -34.51 7.73 -9.11
CA TRP A 273 -35.78 7.74 -8.37
C TRP A 273 -36.00 9.05 -7.59
N ALA A 274 -34.95 9.60 -6.99
CA ALA A 274 -35.02 10.87 -6.29
C ALA A 274 -35.32 12.05 -7.24
N SER A 275 -34.76 12.03 -8.44
CA SER A 275 -35.04 13.04 -9.49
C SER A 275 -36.48 12.94 -10.02
N ARG A 276 -37.00 11.73 -10.25
CA ARG A 276 -38.40 11.49 -10.65
C ARG A 276 -39.39 11.96 -9.60
N LYS A 277 -39.13 11.73 -8.29
CA LYS A 277 -39.98 12.23 -7.21
C LYS A 277 -40.00 13.77 -7.13
N LYS A 278 -38.88 14.45 -7.42
CA LYS A 278 -38.83 15.92 -7.48
C LYS A 278 -39.56 16.49 -8.70
N GLY A 279 -39.58 15.80 -9.81
CA GLY A 279 -40.31 16.20 -11.02
C GLY A 279 -41.84 16.11 -10.86
N ASN A 280 -42.32 15.08 -10.13
CA ASN A 280 -43.75 14.91 -9.87
C ASN A 280 -44.34 15.82 -8.74
N LYS A 281 -43.50 16.49 -7.95
CA LYS A 281 -43.94 17.49 -6.95
C LYS A 281 -44.04 18.90 -7.51
N LYS A 282 -43.62 19.14 -8.76
CA LYS A 282 -43.70 20.44 -9.43
C LYS A 282 -44.81 20.51 -10.50
N ARG A 283 -45.63 19.46 -10.61
CA ARG A 283 -46.92 19.49 -11.31
C ARG A 283 -48.03 19.40 -10.25
#